data_35db4dacf045e1bdff956ddad09c1800
#
_entry.id   35db4dacf045e1bdff956ddad09c1800
#
_cell.length_a   1.000
_cell.length_b   1.000
_cell.length_c   1.000
_cell.angle_alpha   90.00
_cell.angle_beta   90.00
_cell.angle_gamma   90.00
#
_symmetry.space_group_name_H-M   'P 1'
#
loop_
_entity.id
_entity.type
_entity.pdbx_description
1 polymer ?
#
loop_
_entity_poly.entity_id
_entity_poly.type
_entity_poly.pdbx_seq_one_letter_code
_entity_poly.pdbx_strand_id
1 'polypeptide(L)'
;MRLKQLIEQPCGLKFMLDNLDVHSGYSRRMLLDTEMPKDILSIENNYEILKEFYDVVKEQKNQSQINSLQFKLCNLKEIQGTINHLKNKYVLDDIELFEVKHLAMLSIDIQQIMNKLQLNDMIFIPNLEEVVSILDPDGMKIATFYIYDSYSGKLSELRRKMKVKEDFDEALFNEASGIEDEIRAKLSMQLSKYADELEAAQKSLAFIDLNLAKAYQTIKYNLCFPNIADDGVTEYEGMFHPEVKDALEQKDRAFQPVDIAFWNKPTLITGANMGGKTVVL
;
A
#
# COMPACT_ATOMS: atom_id res chain seq x y z
N MET A 1 -3.74 5.23 -20.23
CA MET A 1 -4.37 3.88 -20.13
C MET A 1 -4.08 3.35 -18.75
N ARG A 2 -5.09 2.89 -18.03
CA ARG A 2 -4.92 2.33 -16.67
C ARG A 2 -4.73 0.83 -16.73
N LEU A 3 -4.01 0.27 -15.75
CA LEU A 3 -3.69 -1.15 -15.69
C LEU A 3 -4.96 -2.04 -15.74
N LYS A 4 -6.04 -1.66 -15.03
CA LYS A 4 -7.32 -2.38 -15.06
C LYS A 4 -7.94 -2.52 -16.45
N GLN A 5 -7.61 -1.65 -17.42
CA GLN A 5 -8.09 -1.74 -18.80
C GLN A 5 -7.26 -2.72 -19.64
N LEU A 6 -6.03 -3.01 -19.22
CA LEU A 6 -5.11 -3.93 -19.89
C LEU A 6 -5.33 -5.39 -19.49
N ILE A 7 -5.90 -5.63 -18.30
CA ILE A 7 -6.14 -6.99 -17.79
C ILE A 7 -7.08 -7.80 -18.72
N GLU A 8 -7.98 -7.12 -19.40
CA GLU A 8 -8.91 -7.75 -20.33
C GLU A 8 -8.24 -8.19 -21.66
N GLN A 9 -6.99 -7.78 -21.89
CA GLN A 9 -6.24 -8.17 -23.08
C GLN A 9 -5.59 -9.55 -22.88
N PRO A 10 -5.56 -10.39 -23.93
CA PRO A 10 -4.96 -11.74 -23.86
C PRO A 10 -3.42 -11.67 -23.95
N CYS A 11 -2.76 -11.04 -22.97
CA CYS A 11 -1.32 -10.80 -22.98
C CYS A 11 -0.58 -11.37 -21.74
N GLY A 12 -1.18 -12.30 -20.99
CA GLY A 12 -0.56 -12.88 -19.78
C GLY A 12 -0.45 -11.93 -18.59
N LEU A 13 -0.76 -10.63 -18.75
CA LEU A 13 -0.67 -9.65 -17.66
C LEU A 13 -1.60 -9.99 -16.50
N LYS A 14 -2.80 -10.51 -16.79
CA LYS A 14 -3.74 -10.97 -15.77
C LYS A 14 -3.13 -12.02 -14.87
N PHE A 15 -2.46 -13.02 -15.47
CA PHE A 15 -1.77 -14.07 -14.71
C PHE A 15 -0.73 -13.48 -13.75
N MET A 16 0.09 -12.53 -14.20
CA MET A 16 1.08 -11.87 -13.35
C MET A 16 0.44 -11.08 -12.21
N LEU A 17 -0.65 -10.37 -12.46
CA LEU A 17 -1.37 -9.61 -11.44
C LEU A 17 -2.11 -10.50 -10.44
N ASP A 18 -2.68 -11.62 -10.88
CA ASP A 18 -3.36 -12.59 -10.01
C ASP A 18 -2.36 -13.34 -9.11
N ASN A 19 -1.11 -13.47 -9.56
CA ASN A 19 0.01 -14.05 -8.80
C ASN A 19 0.88 -13.02 -8.07
N LEU A 20 0.48 -11.76 -8.04
CA LEU A 20 1.13 -10.71 -7.25
C LEU A 20 0.55 -10.69 -5.84
N ASP A 21 1.35 -11.06 -4.84
CA ASP A 21 0.92 -11.18 -3.44
C ASP A 21 0.95 -9.83 -2.73
N VAL A 22 -0.10 -9.04 -2.97
CA VAL A 22 -0.32 -7.72 -2.37
C VAL A 22 -1.09 -7.90 -1.06
N HIS A 23 -0.60 -7.33 0.03
CA HIS A 23 -1.13 -7.57 1.38
C HIS A 23 -2.40 -6.78 1.69
N SER A 24 -2.57 -5.57 1.14
CA SER A 24 -3.74 -4.73 1.41
C SER A 24 -4.67 -4.57 0.22
N GLY A 25 -5.98 -4.50 0.49
CA GLY A 25 -6.99 -4.21 -0.55
C GLY A 25 -6.81 -2.82 -1.17
N TYR A 26 -6.35 -1.84 -0.39
CA TYR A 26 -6.05 -0.51 -0.89
C TYR A 26 -4.88 -0.51 -1.87
N SER A 27 -3.79 -1.21 -1.56
CA SER A 27 -2.64 -1.35 -2.46
C SER A 27 -3.04 -2.02 -3.78
N ARG A 28 -3.86 -3.08 -3.72
CA ARG A 28 -4.37 -3.74 -4.93
C ARG A 28 -5.20 -2.80 -5.80
N ARG A 29 -6.06 -1.98 -5.18
CA ARG A 29 -6.85 -0.99 -5.93
C ARG A 29 -5.95 0.08 -6.55
N MET A 30 -4.97 0.60 -5.80
CA MET A 30 -4.01 1.56 -6.31
C MET A 30 -3.23 1.00 -7.50
N LEU A 31 -2.82 -0.27 -7.46
CA LEU A 31 -2.17 -0.95 -8.58
C LEU A 31 -3.05 -0.94 -9.83
N LEU A 32 -4.32 -1.34 -9.70
CA LEU A 32 -5.25 -1.42 -10.82
C LEU A 32 -5.58 -0.05 -11.44
N ASP A 33 -5.54 1.00 -10.64
CA ASP A 33 -5.77 2.38 -11.08
C ASP A 33 -4.49 3.08 -11.59
N THR A 34 -3.32 2.43 -11.48
CA THR A 34 -2.04 2.98 -11.96
C THR A 34 -2.10 3.23 -13.47
N GLU A 35 -1.64 4.39 -13.90
CA GLU A 35 -1.45 4.74 -15.29
C GLU A 35 -0.03 4.36 -15.75
N MET A 36 0.10 3.96 -17.00
CA MET A 36 1.42 3.69 -17.58
C MET A 36 2.22 4.99 -17.59
N PRO A 37 3.42 5.01 -17.00
CA PRO A 37 4.31 6.17 -17.08
C PRO A 37 4.72 6.39 -18.53
N LYS A 38 4.93 7.66 -18.91
CA LYS A 38 5.26 8.07 -20.28
C LYS A 38 6.67 8.61 -20.41
N ASP A 39 7.29 8.94 -19.30
CA ASP A 39 8.63 9.50 -19.26
C ASP A 39 9.64 8.48 -18.72
N ILE A 40 10.84 8.49 -19.30
CA ILE A 40 11.92 7.55 -18.98
C ILE A 40 12.34 7.68 -17.52
N LEU A 41 12.47 8.91 -17.01
CA LEU A 41 12.94 9.15 -15.65
C LEU A 41 12.02 8.50 -14.59
N SER A 42 10.69 8.63 -14.77
CA SER A 42 9.72 7.97 -13.88
C SER A 42 9.82 6.45 -13.94
N ILE A 43 10.09 5.89 -15.12
CA ILE A 43 10.25 4.44 -15.30
C ILE A 43 11.53 3.97 -14.60
N GLU A 44 12.66 4.61 -14.84
CA GLU A 44 13.96 4.29 -14.24
C GLU A 44 13.89 4.39 -12.70
N ASN A 45 13.35 5.49 -12.17
CA ASN A 45 13.19 5.66 -10.73
C ASN A 45 12.33 4.56 -10.08
N ASN A 46 11.25 4.13 -10.76
CA ASN A 46 10.45 3.01 -10.27
C ASN A 46 11.23 1.69 -10.24
N TYR A 47 12.10 1.45 -11.24
CA TYR A 47 12.96 0.26 -11.25
C TYR A 47 14.09 0.33 -10.22
N GLU A 48 14.66 1.50 -9.97
CA GLU A 48 15.65 1.70 -8.90
C GLU A 48 15.04 1.36 -7.53
N ILE A 49 13.86 1.92 -7.21
CA ILE A 49 13.15 1.59 -5.98
C ILE A 49 12.87 0.08 -5.89
N LEU A 50 12.35 -0.52 -6.95
CA LEU A 50 12.06 -1.96 -6.96
C LEU A 50 13.33 -2.80 -6.77
N LYS A 51 14.47 -2.39 -7.33
CA LYS A 51 15.75 -3.06 -7.18
C LYS A 51 16.23 -3.05 -5.74
N GLU A 52 16.11 -1.92 -5.05
CA GLU A 52 16.45 -1.84 -3.61
C GLU A 52 15.59 -2.81 -2.78
N PHE A 53 14.26 -2.87 -3.03
CA PHE A 53 13.42 -3.86 -2.38
C PHE A 53 13.81 -5.30 -2.71
N TYR A 54 14.15 -5.59 -3.97
CA TYR A 54 14.61 -6.90 -4.41
C TYR A 54 15.89 -7.32 -3.69
N ASP A 55 16.88 -6.44 -3.58
CA ASP A 55 18.15 -6.72 -2.90
C ASP A 55 17.93 -6.95 -1.40
N VAL A 56 17.10 -6.13 -0.75
CA VAL A 56 16.74 -6.30 0.67
C VAL A 56 16.02 -7.63 0.91
N VAL A 57 15.10 -8.04 0.04
CA VAL A 57 14.33 -9.30 0.18
C VAL A 57 15.24 -10.53 0.00
N LYS A 58 16.26 -10.45 -0.83
CA LYS A 58 17.23 -11.56 -1.03
C LYS A 58 18.13 -11.82 0.17
N GLU A 59 18.35 -10.83 1.01
CA GLU A 59 19.23 -10.97 2.15
C GLU A 59 18.53 -11.64 3.33
N GLN A 60 18.96 -12.83 3.70
CA GLN A 60 18.38 -13.61 4.80
C GLN A 60 18.40 -12.87 6.16
N LYS A 61 19.37 -11.98 6.38
CA LYS A 61 19.45 -11.17 7.61
C LYS A 61 18.23 -10.26 7.81
N ASN A 62 17.54 -9.85 6.73
CA ASN A 62 16.42 -8.93 6.74
C ASN A 62 15.06 -9.63 6.96
N GLN A 63 15.01 -10.96 6.94
CA GLN A 63 13.76 -11.73 6.94
C GLN A 63 12.82 -11.38 8.11
N SER A 64 13.37 -11.13 9.31
CA SER A 64 12.57 -10.77 10.48
C SER A 64 11.87 -9.42 10.30
N GLN A 65 12.57 -8.42 9.77
CA GLN A 65 12.03 -7.09 9.49
C GLN A 65 11.00 -7.13 8.37
N ILE A 66 11.28 -7.93 7.32
CA ILE A 66 10.37 -8.11 6.19
C ILE A 66 9.06 -8.78 6.65
N ASN A 67 9.14 -9.83 7.46
CA ASN A 67 7.95 -10.47 8.02
C ASN A 67 7.12 -9.48 8.87
N SER A 68 7.80 -8.63 9.66
CA SER A 68 7.15 -7.57 10.42
C SER A 68 6.49 -6.54 9.51
N LEU A 69 7.14 -6.16 8.41
CA LEU A 69 6.60 -5.23 7.42
C LEU A 69 5.34 -5.81 6.76
N GLN A 70 5.38 -7.07 6.29
CA GLN A 70 4.24 -7.76 5.70
C GLN A 70 3.06 -7.80 6.66
N PHE A 71 3.31 -8.19 7.92
CA PHE A 71 2.27 -8.23 8.95
C PHE A 71 1.62 -6.86 9.18
N LYS A 72 2.41 -5.79 9.20
CA LYS A 72 1.89 -4.42 9.34
C LYS A 72 1.09 -4.00 8.10
N LEU A 73 1.57 -4.30 6.89
CA LEU A 73 0.88 -3.97 5.64
C LEU A 73 -0.48 -4.67 5.49
N CYS A 74 -0.67 -5.87 6.05
CA CYS A 74 -1.98 -6.52 6.13
C CYS A 74 -3.04 -5.69 6.87
N ASN A 75 -2.61 -4.77 7.74
CA ASN A 75 -3.51 -3.89 8.49
C ASN A 75 -3.78 -2.54 7.79
N LEU A 76 -3.19 -2.30 6.63
CA LEU A 76 -3.45 -1.09 5.87
C LEU A 76 -4.87 -1.09 5.31
N LYS A 77 -5.70 -0.22 5.86
CA LYS A 77 -7.08 0.00 5.42
C LYS A 77 -7.16 1.24 4.54
N GLU A 78 -8.16 1.25 3.69
CA GLU A 78 -8.52 2.44 2.95
C GLU A 78 -9.42 3.34 3.77
N ILE A 79 -8.97 4.57 4.02
CA ILE A 79 -9.72 5.58 4.78
C ILE A 79 -9.93 6.86 3.95
N GLN A 80 -10.03 6.74 2.63
CA GLN A 80 -10.19 7.90 1.75
C GLN A 80 -11.46 8.70 2.05
N GLY A 81 -12.54 8.04 2.50
CA GLY A 81 -13.77 8.71 2.94
C GLY A 81 -13.51 9.64 4.13
N THR A 82 -12.87 9.12 5.17
CA THR A 82 -12.48 9.86 6.38
C THR A 82 -11.53 11.01 6.07
N ILE A 83 -10.54 10.79 5.20
CA ILE A 83 -9.63 11.85 4.75
C ILE A 83 -10.40 12.96 4.01
N ASN A 84 -11.36 12.59 3.16
CA ASN A 84 -12.21 13.57 2.47
C ASN A 84 -13.09 14.35 3.45
N HIS A 85 -13.61 13.73 4.51
CA HIS A 85 -14.33 14.42 5.57
C HIS A 85 -13.43 15.45 6.26
N LEU A 86 -12.18 15.10 6.60
CA LEU A 86 -11.21 16.04 7.17
C LEU A 86 -10.92 17.22 6.23
N LYS A 87 -10.69 16.96 4.93
CA LYS A 87 -10.46 18.01 3.92
C LYS A 87 -11.63 18.99 3.82
N ASN A 88 -12.84 18.48 3.97
CA ASN A 88 -14.06 19.28 3.94
C ASN A 88 -14.47 19.81 5.33
N LYS A 89 -13.63 19.59 6.37
CA LYS A 89 -13.86 20.06 7.73
C LYS A 89 -15.15 19.54 8.36
N TYR A 90 -15.56 18.32 8.01
CA TYR A 90 -16.64 17.63 8.70
C TYR A 90 -16.18 17.12 10.06
N VAL A 91 -17.11 17.03 11.01
CA VAL A 91 -16.83 16.39 12.30
C VAL A 91 -16.81 14.89 12.13
N LEU A 92 -15.71 14.27 12.52
CA LEU A 92 -15.52 12.80 12.46
C LEU A 92 -16.25 12.14 13.63
N ASP A 93 -16.76 10.95 13.39
CA ASP A 93 -17.23 10.04 14.43
C ASP A 93 -16.09 9.25 15.09
N ASP A 94 -16.40 8.41 16.09
CA ASP A 94 -15.41 7.63 16.83
C ASP A 94 -14.73 6.58 15.96
N ILE A 95 -15.40 6.06 14.94
CA ILE A 95 -14.85 5.08 13.99
C ILE A 95 -13.84 5.78 13.08
N GLU A 96 -14.19 6.93 12.55
CA GLU A 96 -13.33 7.73 11.69
C GLU A 96 -12.10 8.25 12.44
N LEU A 97 -12.26 8.70 13.70
CA LEU A 97 -11.15 9.07 14.58
C LEU A 97 -10.23 7.87 14.86
N PHE A 98 -10.80 6.68 15.06
CA PHE A 98 -10.02 5.45 15.16
C PHE A 98 -9.26 5.12 13.87
N GLU A 99 -9.87 5.28 12.70
CA GLU A 99 -9.21 5.04 11.42
C GLU A 99 -7.99 5.95 11.23
N VAL A 100 -8.12 7.24 11.56
CA VAL A 100 -7.02 8.20 11.51
C VAL A 100 -5.91 7.81 12.47
N LYS A 101 -6.25 7.50 13.74
CA LYS A 101 -5.28 7.04 14.75
C LYS A 101 -4.53 5.80 14.27
N HIS A 102 -5.28 4.82 13.76
CA HIS A 102 -4.72 3.55 13.30
C HIS A 102 -3.75 3.75 12.12
N LEU A 103 -4.12 4.56 11.11
CA LEU A 103 -3.24 4.87 9.99
C LEU A 103 -1.96 5.58 10.45
N ALA A 104 -2.08 6.56 11.36
CA ALA A 104 -0.93 7.30 11.88
C ALA A 104 0.04 6.38 12.65
N MET A 105 -0.47 5.52 13.53
CA MET A 105 0.35 4.55 14.26
C MET A 105 1.02 3.55 13.31
N LEU A 106 0.27 3.03 12.35
CA LEU A 106 0.78 2.11 11.32
C LEU A 106 1.90 2.75 10.49
N SER A 107 1.73 4.02 10.12
CA SER A 107 2.72 4.79 9.37
C SER A 107 4.03 4.92 10.12
N ILE A 108 3.98 5.26 11.41
CA ILE A 108 5.16 5.37 12.29
C ILE A 108 5.87 4.01 12.43
N ASP A 109 5.11 2.94 12.67
CA ASP A 109 5.66 1.59 12.81
C ASP A 109 6.39 1.14 11.52
N ILE A 110 5.75 1.35 10.35
CA ILE A 110 6.35 1.00 9.05
C ILE A 110 7.57 1.86 8.78
N GLN A 111 7.55 3.16 9.07
CA GLN A 111 8.71 4.03 8.92
C GLN A 111 9.91 3.52 9.74
N GLN A 112 9.69 3.05 10.98
CA GLN A 112 10.74 2.46 11.80
C GLN A 112 11.31 1.17 11.18
N ILE A 113 10.48 0.35 10.55
CA ILE A 113 10.94 -0.86 9.86
C ILE A 113 11.73 -0.49 8.60
N MET A 114 11.25 0.48 7.81
CA MET A 114 11.95 0.97 6.62
C MET A 114 13.34 1.53 6.96
N ASN A 115 13.46 2.25 8.08
CA ASN A 115 14.75 2.73 8.60
C ASN A 115 15.70 1.57 8.93
N LYS A 116 15.21 0.49 9.55
CA LYS A 116 16.03 -0.70 9.86
C LYS A 116 16.47 -1.44 8.60
N LEU A 117 15.65 -1.43 7.56
CA LEU A 117 15.94 -2.00 6.26
C LEU A 117 16.80 -1.08 5.37
N GLN A 118 17.08 0.15 5.81
CA GLN A 118 17.81 1.19 5.05
C GLN A 118 17.10 1.59 3.74
N LEU A 119 15.75 1.53 3.74
CA LEU A 119 14.90 1.91 2.61
C LEU A 119 14.19 3.26 2.81
N ASN A 120 14.51 3.99 3.88
CA ASN A 120 13.84 5.24 4.26
C ASN A 120 14.02 6.38 3.23
N ASP A 121 15.13 6.38 2.50
CA ASP A 121 15.44 7.42 1.51
C ASP A 121 14.74 7.17 0.16
N MET A 122 14.21 5.95 -0.04
CA MET A 122 13.55 5.57 -1.28
C MET A 122 12.10 6.04 -1.36
N ILE A 123 11.40 6.05 -0.23
CA ILE A 123 9.98 6.38 -0.16
C ILE A 123 9.73 7.31 1.02
N PHE A 124 9.29 8.52 0.72
CA PHE A 124 8.94 9.49 1.76
C PHE A 124 7.65 9.07 2.47
N ILE A 125 7.70 8.93 3.79
CA ILE A 125 6.56 8.71 4.66
C ILE A 125 6.42 9.95 5.57
N PRO A 126 5.29 10.68 5.54
CA PRO A 126 5.07 11.81 6.41
C PRO A 126 5.15 11.45 7.89
N ASN A 127 5.69 12.35 8.71
CA ASN A 127 5.67 12.18 10.17
C ASN A 127 4.27 12.48 10.72
N LEU A 128 3.66 11.51 11.36
CA LEU A 128 2.31 11.59 11.94
C LEU A 128 2.31 11.46 13.47
N GLU A 129 3.45 11.71 14.14
CA GLU A 129 3.54 11.65 15.61
C GLU A 129 2.60 12.65 16.30
N GLU A 130 2.42 13.85 15.73
CA GLU A 130 1.46 14.82 16.26
C GLU A 130 0.01 14.32 16.16
N VAL A 131 -0.35 13.66 15.05
CA VAL A 131 -1.68 13.06 14.88
C VAL A 131 -1.92 12.00 15.97
N VAL A 132 -0.92 11.15 16.24
CA VAL A 132 -1.00 10.17 17.33
C VAL A 132 -1.13 10.87 18.67
N SER A 133 -0.35 11.93 18.94
CA SER A 133 -0.41 12.67 20.21
C SER A 133 -1.79 13.34 20.44
N ILE A 134 -2.44 13.82 19.37
CA ILE A 134 -3.80 14.36 19.44
C ILE A 134 -4.82 13.28 19.80
N LEU A 135 -4.69 12.06 19.23
CA LEU A 135 -5.67 10.98 19.37
C LEU A 135 -5.32 9.96 20.48
N ASP A 136 -4.17 10.09 21.09
CA ASP A 136 -3.70 9.23 22.19
C ASP A 136 -3.01 10.07 23.28
N PRO A 137 -3.74 11.00 23.93
CA PRO A 137 -3.17 11.96 24.87
C PRO A 137 -2.54 11.29 26.08
N ASP A 138 -2.97 10.07 26.44
CA ASP A 138 -2.46 9.29 27.56
C ASP A 138 -1.28 8.39 27.16
N GLY A 139 -0.90 8.35 25.87
CA GLY A 139 0.21 7.58 25.35
C GLY A 139 0.07 6.06 25.49
N MET A 140 -1.17 5.56 25.51
CA MET A 140 -1.48 4.14 25.74
C MET A 140 -1.06 3.24 24.56
N LYS A 141 -0.92 3.80 23.37
CA LYS A 141 -0.54 3.11 22.12
C LYS A 141 -1.41 1.87 21.81
N ILE A 142 -2.67 1.90 22.19
CA ILE A 142 -3.63 0.82 21.93
C ILE A 142 -4.38 1.09 20.62
N ALA A 143 -4.64 0.02 19.86
CA ALA A 143 -5.35 0.07 18.58
C ALA A 143 -6.87 0.20 18.76
N THR A 144 -7.30 1.13 19.63
CA THR A 144 -8.69 1.51 19.86
C THR A 144 -8.79 3.01 19.99
N PHE A 145 -9.97 3.56 19.78
CA PHE A 145 -10.26 4.95 20.07
C PHE A 145 -11.57 5.03 20.88
N TYR A 146 -11.55 5.90 21.85
CA TYR A 146 -12.70 6.40 22.59
C TYR A 146 -12.33 7.79 23.09
N ILE A 147 -13.29 8.59 23.42
CA ILE A 147 -13.03 9.92 23.98
C ILE A 147 -12.44 9.77 25.39
N TYR A 148 -11.15 10.07 25.52
CA TYR A 148 -10.41 9.93 26.77
C TYR A 148 -10.86 10.96 27.80
N ASP A 149 -10.81 10.59 29.09
CA ASP A 149 -11.13 11.49 30.19
C ASP A 149 -10.16 12.68 30.28
N SER A 150 -8.94 12.52 29.78
CA SER A 150 -7.91 13.56 29.68
C SER A 150 -8.27 14.73 28.75
N TYR A 151 -9.22 14.56 27.82
CA TYR A 151 -9.67 15.65 26.97
C TYR A 151 -10.51 16.70 27.72
N SER A 152 -11.22 16.30 28.81
CA SER A 152 -12.08 17.20 29.57
C SER A 152 -12.24 16.72 31.02
N GLY A 153 -11.76 17.53 31.96
CA GLY A 153 -11.98 17.26 33.38
C GLY A 153 -13.47 17.23 33.78
N LYS A 154 -14.32 18.02 33.07
CA LYS A 154 -15.77 18.00 33.27
C LYS A 154 -16.37 16.67 32.84
N LEU A 155 -15.94 16.12 31.70
CA LEU A 155 -16.40 14.82 31.23
C LEU A 155 -15.99 13.70 32.20
N SER A 156 -14.75 13.73 32.68
CA SER A 156 -14.25 12.77 33.68
C SER A 156 -15.08 12.79 34.96
N GLU A 157 -15.46 14.00 35.45
CA GLU A 157 -16.33 14.15 36.61
C GLU A 157 -17.75 13.61 36.39
N LEU A 158 -18.34 13.90 35.21
CA LEU A 158 -19.65 13.39 34.85
C LEU A 158 -19.66 11.86 34.76
N ARG A 159 -18.69 11.29 34.09
CA ARG A 159 -18.55 9.82 33.97
C ARG A 159 -18.37 9.16 35.34
N ARG A 160 -17.62 9.80 36.25
CA ARG A 160 -17.48 9.33 37.64
C ARG A 160 -18.83 9.36 38.39
N LYS A 161 -19.61 10.46 38.23
CA LYS A 161 -20.96 10.58 38.85
C LYS A 161 -21.92 9.53 38.32
N MET A 162 -21.86 9.26 37.00
CA MET A 162 -22.69 8.23 36.36
C MET A 162 -22.35 6.81 36.88
N LYS A 163 -21.06 6.50 37.12
CA LYS A 163 -20.62 5.20 37.66
C LYS A 163 -21.07 4.94 39.11
N VAL A 164 -21.31 5.98 39.89
CA VAL A 164 -21.72 5.88 41.31
C VAL A 164 -23.23 5.77 41.46
N LYS A 165 -24.01 6.23 40.48
CA LYS A 165 -25.47 6.11 40.48
C LYS A 165 -25.90 4.71 40.03
N GLU A 166 -26.81 4.09 40.77
CA GLU A 166 -27.41 2.80 40.42
C GLU A 166 -28.46 2.94 39.30
N ASP A 167 -29.13 4.10 39.21
CA ASP A 167 -30.13 4.40 38.20
C ASP A 167 -29.57 5.22 37.06
N PHE A 168 -30.09 4.98 35.84
CA PHE A 168 -29.75 5.77 34.64
C PHE A 168 -30.24 7.22 34.79
N ASP A 169 -29.33 8.17 34.70
CA ASP A 169 -29.62 9.60 34.75
C ASP A 169 -29.48 10.19 33.35
N GLU A 170 -30.64 10.45 32.71
CA GLU A 170 -30.73 10.99 31.35
C GLU A 170 -30.11 12.38 31.24
N ALA A 171 -30.21 13.22 32.25
CA ALA A 171 -29.65 14.57 32.23
C ALA A 171 -28.11 14.51 32.23
N LEU A 172 -27.51 13.68 33.08
CA LEU A 172 -26.06 13.49 33.11
C LEU A 172 -25.54 12.85 31.79
N PHE A 173 -26.30 11.90 31.23
CA PHE A 173 -25.96 11.28 29.96
C PHE A 173 -25.96 12.30 28.81
N ASN A 174 -27.01 13.12 28.70
CA ASN A 174 -27.13 14.15 27.66
C ASN A 174 -26.03 15.19 27.80
N GLU A 175 -25.68 15.60 29.03
CA GLU A 175 -24.58 16.54 29.26
C GLU A 175 -23.24 15.96 28.87
N ALA A 176 -22.96 14.70 29.20
CA ALA A 176 -21.73 14.00 28.82
C ALA A 176 -21.62 13.87 27.30
N SER A 177 -22.72 13.45 26.63
CA SER A 177 -22.78 13.33 25.17
C SER A 177 -22.51 14.67 24.46
N GLY A 178 -23.07 15.78 24.97
CA GLY A 178 -22.79 17.11 24.42
C GLY A 178 -21.32 17.51 24.51
N ILE A 179 -20.65 17.17 25.63
CA ILE A 179 -19.20 17.41 25.76
C ILE A 179 -18.39 16.51 24.81
N GLU A 180 -18.81 15.27 24.63
CA GLU A 180 -18.16 14.35 23.68
C GLU A 180 -18.26 14.86 22.24
N ASP A 181 -19.41 15.43 21.84
CA ASP A 181 -19.59 16.05 20.53
C ASP A 181 -18.69 17.29 20.34
N GLU A 182 -18.56 18.13 21.37
CA GLU A 182 -17.62 19.26 21.35
C GLU A 182 -16.16 18.79 21.19
N ILE A 183 -15.79 17.69 21.87
CA ILE A 183 -14.44 17.10 21.74
C ILE A 183 -14.23 16.56 20.33
N ARG A 184 -15.18 15.82 19.75
CA ARG A 184 -15.12 15.34 18.35
C ARG A 184 -14.91 16.49 17.38
N ALA A 185 -15.68 17.56 17.53
CA ALA A 185 -15.54 18.75 16.68
C ALA A 185 -14.14 19.38 16.79
N LYS A 186 -13.63 19.53 18.03
CA LYS A 186 -12.29 20.07 18.27
C LYS A 186 -11.19 19.18 17.68
N LEU A 187 -11.25 17.84 17.89
CA LEU A 187 -10.30 16.90 17.34
C LEU A 187 -10.32 16.93 15.81
N SER A 188 -11.50 16.88 15.20
CA SER A 188 -11.65 16.93 13.75
C SER A 188 -11.07 18.20 13.15
N MET A 189 -11.28 19.34 13.80
CA MET A 189 -10.68 20.62 13.39
C MET A 189 -9.16 20.62 13.50
N GLN A 190 -8.59 20.01 14.54
CA GLN A 190 -7.14 19.87 14.69
C GLN A 190 -6.56 18.94 13.61
N LEU A 191 -7.21 17.79 13.37
CA LEU A 191 -6.77 16.78 12.42
C LEU A 191 -6.91 17.22 10.96
N SER A 192 -7.83 18.14 10.65
CA SER A 192 -8.02 18.63 9.28
C SER A 192 -6.76 19.24 8.66
N LYS A 193 -5.82 19.70 9.48
CA LYS A 193 -4.54 20.25 9.05
C LYS A 193 -3.60 19.18 8.48
N TYR A 194 -3.81 17.92 8.87
CA TYR A 194 -2.98 16.77 8.50
C TYR A 194 -3.62 15.88 7.42
N ALA A 195 -4.71 16.34 6.80
CA ALA A 195 -5.45 15.54 5.84
C ALA A 195 -4.61 15.16 4.61
N ASP A 196 -3.75 16.08 4.13
CA ASP A 196 -2.86 15.81 3.00
C ASP A 196 -1.71 14.88 3.38
N GLU A 197 -1.15 15.01 4.57
CA GLU A 197 -0.14 14.12 5.12
C GLU A 197 -0.70 12.71 5.35
N LEU A 198 -1.93 12.59 5.84
CA LEU A 198 -2.60 11.29 5.98
C LEU A 198 -2.82 10.62 4.63
N GLU A 199 -3.25 11.37 3.61
CA GLU A 199 -3.39 10.84 2.25
C GLU A 199 -2.04 10.41 1.67
N ALA A 200 -1.01 11.23 1.83
CA ALA A 200 0.34 10.92 1.39
C ALA A 200 0.88 9.67 2.10
N ALA A 201 0.71 9.58 3.42
CA ALA A 201 1.12 8.39 4.19
C ALA A 201 0.42 7.13 3.67
N GLN A 202 -0.92 7.15 3.50
CA GLN A 202 -1.65 6.00 2.98
C GLN A 202 -1.15 5.55 1.60
N LYS A 203 -0.86 6.51 0.71
CA LYS A 203 -0.27 6.22 -0.62
C LYS A 203 1.13 5.63 -0.52
N SER A 204 1.98 6.19 0.36
CA SER A 204 3.35 5.70 0.56
C SER A 204 3.36 4.27 1.09
N LEU A 205 2.51 3.94 2.08
CA LEU A 205 2.38 2.58 2.60
C LEU A 205 1.91 1.60 1.53
N ALA A 206 0.94 1.98 0.70
CA ALA A 206 0.50 1.15 -0.42
C ALA A 206 1.60 0.95 -1.47
N PHE A 207 2.40 1.98 -1.74
CA PHE A 207 3.53 1.89 -2.67
C PHE A 207 4.63 0.96 -2.15
N ILE A 208 4.90 0.97 -0.83
CA ILE A 208 5.78 0.01 -0.16
C ILE A 208 5.28 -1.43 -0.35
N ASP A 209 3.99 -1.68 -0.09
CA ASP A 209 3.35 -2.98 -0.27
C ASP A 209 3.51 -3.51 -1.71
N LEU A 210 3.27 -2.65 -2.70
CA LEU A 210 3.41 -3.00 -4.10
C LEU A 210 4.86 -3.34 -4.50
N ASN A 211 5.84 -2.57 -4.02
CA ASN A 211 7.24 -2.86 -4.34
C ASN A 211 7.73 -4.12 -3.65
N LEU A 212 7.29 -4.37 -2.42
CA LEU A 212 7.58 -5.63 -1.72
C LEU A 212 7.00 -6.83 -2.47
N ALA A 213 5.72 -6.77 -2.88
CA ALA A 213 5.07 -7.82 -3.66
C ALA A 213 5.77 -8.08 -5.01
N LYS A 214 6.14 -7.00 -5.73
CA LYS A 214 6.89 -7.10 -6.99
C LYS A 214 8.29 -7.70 -6.80
N ALA A 215 8.98 -7.35 -5.72
CA ALA A 215 10.30 -7.91 -5.41
C ALA A 215 10.22 -9.42 -5.20
N TYR A 216 9.23 -9.90 -4.44
CA TYR A 216 8.98 -11.33 -4.29
C TYR A 216 8.62 -12.01 -5.61
N GLN A 217 7.79 -11.39 -6.43
CA GLN A 217 7.41 -11.92 -7.74
C GLN A 217 8.61 -11.99 -8.68
N THR A 218 9.50 -10.98 -8.65
CA THR A 218 10.76 -10.96 -9.41
C THR A 218 11.64 -12.14 -9.05
N ILE A 219 11.77 -12.45 -7.75
CA ILE A 219 12.55 -13.62 -7.29
C ILE A 219 11.86 -14.93 -7.71
N LYS A 220 10.55 -15.05 -7.46
CA LYS A 220 9.77 -16.27 -7.75
C LYS A 220 9.86 -16.70 -9.21
N TYR A 221 9.74 -15.76 -10.13
CA TYR A 221 9.74 -16.04 -11.56
C TYR A 221 11.11 -15.83 -12.22
N ASN A 222 12.14 -15.45 -11.45
CA ASN A 222 13.48 -15.13 -11.97
C ASN A 222 13.41 -14.08 -13.08
N LEU A 223 12.70 -12.97 -12.80
CA LEU A 223 12.56 -11.86 -13.74
C LEU A 223 13.82 -10.98 -13.74
N CYS A 224 14.07 -10.30 -14.86
CA CYS A 224 15.15 -9.33 -15.00
C CYS A 224 14.63 -7.89 -14.86
N PHE A 225 15.53 -6.97 -14.56
CA PHE A 225 15.27 -5.53 -14.70
C PHE A 225 15.58 -5.11 -16.13
N PRO A 226 14.66 -4.40 -16.82
CA PRO A 226 14.91 -3.96 -18.17
C PRO A 226 15.99 -2.87 -18.19
N ASN A 227 16.79 -2.85 -19.23
CA ASN A 227 17.67 -1.73 -19.57
C ASN A 227 16.96 -0.85 -20.60
N ILE A 228 16.83 0.44 -20.33
CA ILE A 228 16.19 1.39 -21.26
C ILE A 228 17.27 1.99 -22.14
N ALA A 229 17.17 1.74 -23.45
CA ALA A 229 18.11 2.22 -24.46
C ALA A 229 17.42 3.09 -25.52
N ASP A 230 18.17 4.03 -26.08
CA ASP A 230 17.67 4.97 -27.11
C ASP A 230 18.01 4.56 -28.55
N ASP A 231 18.50 3.33 -28.73
CA ASP A 231 18.98 2.81 -30.03
C ASP A 231 17.86 2.35 -30.98
N GLY A 232 16.61 2.39 -30.52
CA GLY A 232 15.42 1.97 -31.28
C GLY A 232 15.33 0.46 -31.47
N VAL A 233 16.12 -0.32 -30.69
CA VAL A 233 16.06 -1.79 -30.66
C VAL A 233 15.35 -2.22 -29.38
N THR A 234 14.44 -3.20 -29.51
CA THR A 234 13.86 -3.91 -28.37
C THR A 234 14.35 -5.36 -28.42
N GLU A 235 15.17 -5.75 -27.45
CA GLU A 235 15.79 -7.06 -27.40
C GLU A 235 15.36 -7.82 -26.15
N TYR A 236 15.04 -9.08 -26.32
CA TYR A 236 14.70 -10.02 -25.25
C TYR A 236 15.61 -11.24 -25.34
N GLU A 237 16.35 -11.49 -24.28
CA GLU A 237 17.15 -12.70 -24.11
C GLU A 237 16.43 -13.66 -23.14
N GLY A 238 16.29 -14.91 -23.54
CA GLY A 238 15.63 -15.92 -22.70
C GLY A 238 14.16 -15.62 -22.37
N MET A 239 13.45 -14.93 -23.26
CA MET A 239 12.05 -14.54 -23.06
C MET A 239 11.16 -15.77 -22.85
N PHE A 240 10.28 -15.71 -21.87
CA PHE A 240 9.30 -16.76 -21.57
C PHE A 240 7.94 -16.18 -21.22
N HIS A 241 6.89 -16.97 -21.46
CA HIS A 241 5.53 -16.62 -21.03
C HIS A 241 5.27 -17.27 -19.65
N PRO A 242 5.12 -16.52 -18.55
CA PRO A 242 5.03 -17.07 -17.20
C PRO A 242 3.92 -18.11 -17.02
N GLU A 243 2.71 -17.82 -17.50
CA GLU A 243 1.56 -18.73 -17.41
C GLU A 243 1.77 -20.04 -18.17
N VAL A 244 2.34 -19.96 -19.38
CA VAL A 244 2.61 -21.15 -20.19
C VAL A 244 3.74 -21.97 -19.58
N LYS A 245 4.75 -21.32 -19.03
CA LYS A 245 5.84 -21.97 -18.32
C LYS A 245 5.31 -22.74 -17.10
N ASP A 246 4.53 -22.10 -16.24
CA ASP A 246 3.91 -22.75 -15.08
C ASP A 246 3.03 -23.94 -15.48
N ALA A 247 2.22 -23.79 -16.53
CA ALA A 247 1.35 -24.86 -17.03
C ALA A 247 2.12 -26.05 -17.62
N LEU A 248 3.30 -25.82 -18.18
CA LEU A 248 4.18 -26.87 -18.68
C LEU A 248 4.91 -27.58 -17.52
N GLU A 249 5.43 -26.82 -16.56
CA GLU A 249 6.11 -27.36 -15.37
C GLU A 249 5.20 -28.27 -14.55
N GLN A 250 3.91 -27.92 -14.41
CA GLN A 250 2.90 -28.78 -13.78
C GLN A 250 2.68 -30.11 -14.50
N LYS A 251 3.11 -30.23 -15.76
CA LYS A 251 3.01 -31.44 -16.61
C LYS A 251 4.36 -32.12 -16.82
N ASP A 252 5.37 -31.79 -15.99
CA ASP A 252 6.76 -32.26 -16.13
C ASP A 252 7.36 -31.95 -17.52
N ARG A 253 6.98 -30.81 -18.12
CA ARG A 253 7.52 -30.34 -19.40
C ARG A 253 8.29 -29.06 -19.22
N ALA A 254 9.43 -28.92 -19.92
CA ALA A 254 10.21 -27.70 -19.93
C ALA A 254 9.65 -26.66 -20.93
N PHE A 255 9.60 -25.41 -20.52
CA PHE A 255 9.40 -24.28 -21.44
C PHE A 255 10.74 -23.99 -22.14
N GLN A 256 10.73 -23.77 -23.43
CA GLN A 256 11.92 -23.35 -24.17
C GLN A 256 11.90 -21.81 -24.32
N PRO A 257 12.83 -21.09 -23.67
CA PRO A 257 12.96 -19.65 -23.82
C PRO A 257 13.34 -19.28 -25.27
N VAL A 258 13.02 -18.02 -25.62
CA VAL A 258 13.24 -17.48 -26.97
C VAL A 258 14.05 -16.19 -26.87
N ASP A 259 15.09 -16.08 -27.71
CA ASP A 259 15.80 -14.83 -27.92
C ASP A 259 15.22 -14.14 -29.15
N ILE A 260 14.83 -12.86 -29.02
CA ILE A 260 14.22 -12.10 -30.11
C ILE A 260 14.56 -10.61 -30.01
N ALA A 261 14.82 -9.99 -31.16
CA ALA A 261 15.05 -8.56 -31.26
C ALA A 261 14.12 -7.95 -32.30
N PHE A 262 13.64 -6.73 -32.01
CA PHE A 262 12.80 -5.94 -32.88
C PHE A 262 13.47 -4.60 -33.15
N TRP A 263 13.46 -4.17 -34.42
CA TRP A 263 13.96 -2.88 -34.87
C TRP A 263 12.82 -2.04 -35.41
N ASN A 264 13.08 -0.75 -35.71
CA ASN A 264 12.15 0.12 -36.44
C ASN A 264 11.93 -0.31 -37.91
N LYS A 265 11.79 -1.62 -38.12
CA LYS A 265 11.52 -2.26 -39.43
C LYS A 265 10.53 -3.41 -39.24
N PRO A 266 9.76 -3.77 -40.26
CA PRO A 266 8.90 -4.93 -40.19
C PRO A 266 9.69 -6.21 -39.86
N THR A 267 9.28 -6.90 -38.80
CA THR A 267 9.84 -8.21 -38.40
C THR A 267 8.83 -9.29 -38.74
N LEU A 268 9.25 -10.35 -39.42
CA LEU A 268 8.41 -11.49 -39.80
C LEU A 268 8.74 -12.71 -38.97
N ILE A 269 7.77 -13.18 -38.16
CA ILE A 269 7.89 -14.43 -37.40
C ILE A 269 7.22 -15.54 -38.18
N THR A 270 8.00 -16.54 -38.61
CA THR A 270 7.53 -17.70 -39.36
C THR A 270 7.68 -18.97 -38.56
N GLY A 271 6.92 -20.01 -38.89
CA GLY A 271 7.00 -21.30 -38.23
C GLY A 271 5.75 -22.17 -38.49
N ALA A 272 5.81 -23.44 -38.16
CA ALA A 272 4.68 -24.36 -38.28
C ALA A 272 3.50 -23.95 -37.39
N ASN A 273 2.31 -24.38 -37.77
CA ASN A 273 1.14 -24.25 -36.89
C ASN A 273 1.40 -25.05 -35.60
N MET A 274 1.02 -24.50 -34.47
CA MET A 274 1.35 -24.98 -33.12
C MET A 274 2.83 -24.82 -32.69
N GLY A 275 3.65 -24.12 -33.48
CA GLY A 275 5.06 -23.84 -33.15
C GLY A 275 5.28 -22.69 -32.15
N GLY A 276 4.24 -22.27 -31.40
CA GLY A 276 4.38 -21.25 -30.35
C GLY A 276 4.47 -19.79 -30.81
N LYS A 277 4.25 -19.50 -32.11
CA LYS A 277 4.33 -18.12 -32.65
C LYS A 277 3.51 -17.10 -31.88
N THR A 278 2.27 -17.44 -31.50
CA THR A 278 1.36 -16.57 -30.75
C THR A 278 1.76 -16.38 -29.29
N VAL A 279 2.59 -17.27 -28.74
CA VAL A 279 3.11 -17.18 -27.38
C VAL A 279 4.26 -16.18 -27.29
N VAL A 280 4.96 -15.94 -28.41
CA VAL A 280 6.07 -15.00 -28.54
C VAL A 280 5.56 -13.55 -28.73
N LEU A 281 4.36 -13.36 -29.27
CA LEU A 281 3.70 -12.08 -29.50
C LEU A 281 2.80 -11.69 -28.33
#